data_4ccce4ed64aae39ea5d780971e78a029
#
_entry.id   4ccce4ed64aae39ea5d780971e78a029
#
_cell.length_a   1.000
_cell.length_b   1.000
_cell.length_c   1.000
_cell.angle_alpha   90.00
_cell.angle_beta   90.00
_cell.angle_gamma   90.00
#
_symmetry.space_group_name_H-M   'P 1'
#
loop_
_entity.id
_entity.type
_entity.pdbx_description
1 polymer ?
#
loop_
_entity_poly.entity_id
_entity_poly.type
_entity_poly.pdbx_seq_one_letter_code
_entity_poly.pdbx_strand_id
1 'polypeptide(L)'
;MLLESCDVGEGPGKLEGAYAHLPRFFADAGKVMDLEQRLLWCMEMVQKLDTKDVVARRFSAPGRDSDMEDLVAFVANKSSGRPIELALAHPKEQEAYAVGESMFFRRSAIMDFSCATCHAEDGKRIRLQALPDLSRPTKAAKETMGSWPTYRVSQAALRTMQHRLWDCYRQMRMPAPDYASDGLTALTVYLAKQAEGATLDVPSIKR
;
A
#
# COMPACT_ATOMS: atom_id res chain seq x y z
N MET A 1 24.56 3.98 0.94
CA MET A 1 24.41 2.94 -0.11
C MET A 1 23.13 3.26 -0.88
N LEU A 2 23.17 3.20 -2.20
CA LEU A 2 22.16 3.76 -3.06
C LEU A 2 21.08 2.71 -3.39
N LEU A 3 19.87 3.13 -3.77
CA LEU A 3 18.80 2.28 -4.30
C LEU A 3 19.25 1.48 -5.56
N GLU A 4 20.37 1.86 -6.16
CA GLU A 4 20.93 1.25 -7.37
C GLU A 4 21.16 -0.27 -7.29
N SER A 5 21.34 -0.82 -6.09
CA SER A 5 21.48 -2.26 -5.88
C SER A 5 20.17 -2.97 -5.50
N CYS A 6 19.11 -2.22 -5.26
CA CYS A 6 17.79 -2.77 -4.92
C CYS A 6 16.99 -3.01 -6.19
N ASP A 7 16.51 -4.23 -6.38
CA ASP A 7 15.50 -4.54 -7.39
C ASP A 7 14.10 -4.34 -6.78
N VAL A 8 13.39 -3.34 -7.26
CA VAL A 8 11.99 -3.06 -6.85
C VAL A 8 10.96 -3.63 -7.85
N GLY A 9 11.40 -4.54 -8.73
CA GLY A 9 10.54 -5.28 -9.64
C GLY A 9 10.87 -5.14 -11.13
N GLU A 10 11.70 -4.17 -11.50
CA GLU A 10 12.12 -3.93 -12.89
C GLU A 10 13.62 -4.19 -13.11
N GLY A 11 14.27 -4.79 -12.13
CA GLY A 11 15.71 -5.02 -12.07
C GLY A 11 16.44 -4.03 -11.17
N PRO A 12 17.68 -4.35 -10.77
CA PRO A 12 18.47 -3.52 -9.85
C PRO A 12 18.59 -2.06 -10.34
N GLY A 13 18.25 -1.12 -9.47
CA GLY A 13 18.34 0.32 -9.74
C GLY A 13 17.30 0.89 -10.72
N LYS A 14 16.42 0.08 -11.27
CA LYS A 14 15.35 0.55 -12.16
C LYS A 14 14.09 0.86 -11.36
N LEU A 15 13.72 2.13 -11.33
CA LEU A 15 12.55 2.61 -10.59
C LEU A 15 11.35 2.93 -11.49
N GLU A 16 11.62 3.25 -12.76
CA GLU A 16 10.62 3.68 -13.73
C GLU A 16 9.59 2.58 -14.00
N GLY A 17 8.36 2.81 -13.56
CA GLY A 17 7.25 1.88 -13.76
C GLY A 17 7.11 0.80 -12.70
N ALA A 18 8.08 0.63 -11.82
CA ALA A 18 8.09 -0.47 -10.85
C ALA A 18 6.86 -0.45 -9.92
N TYR A 19 6.42 0.72 -9.45
CA TYR A 19 5.28 0.83 -8.55
C TYR A 19 3.95 0.38 -9.20
N ALA A 20 3.83 0.48 -10.51
CA ALA A 20 2.64 0.06 -11.25
C ALA A 20 2.39 -1.47 -11.18
N HIS A 21 3.44 -2.25 -10.93
CA HIS A 21 3.41 -3.71 -10.87
C HIS A 21 3.49 -4.26 -9.44
N LEU A 22 3.40 -3.41 -8.42
CA LEU A 22 3.45 -3.80 -7.01
C LEU A 22 2.06 -3.82 -6.38
N PRO A 23 1.80 -4.76 -5.42
CA PRO A 23 2.70 -5.82 -4.91
C PRO A 23 2.90 -6.99 -5.88
N ARG A 24 4.08 -7.63 -5.83
CA ARG A 24 4.41 -8.81 -6.65
C ARG A 24 5.30 -9.80 -5.91
N PHE A 25 5.44 -11.01 -6.46
CA PHE A 25 6.38 -12.00 -5.96
C PHE A 25 7.83 -11.63 -6.30
N PHE A 26 8.72 -11.72 -5.29
CA PHE A 26 10.15 -11.56 -5.42
C PHE A 26 10.85 -12.89 -5.12
N ALA A 27 11.53 -13.45 -6.14
CA ALA A 27 12.16 -14.77 -6.03
C ALA A 27 13.32 -14.80 -5.03
N ASP A 28 14.09 -13.71 -4.91
CA ASP A 28 15.21 -13.56 -3.99
C ASP A 28 14.77 -13.50 -2.51
N ALA A 29 13.54 -13.07 -2.26
CA ALA A 29 12.92 -13.04 -0.93
C ALA A 29 11.97 -14.23 -0.69
N GLY A 30 11.58 -14.93 -1.75
CA GLY A 30 10.64 -16.04 -1.69
C GLY A 30 9.22 -15.67 -1.28
N LYS A 31 8.83 -14.39 -1.36
CA LYS A 31 7.50 -13.90 -0.94
C LYS A 31 6.97 -12.73 -1.78
N VAL A 32 5.67 -12.47 -1.65
CA VAL A 32 5.03 -11.29 -2.23
C VAL A 32 5.34 -10.08 -1.35
N MET A 33 5.72 -8.97 -1.95
CA MET A 33 6.01 -7.72 -1.25
C MET A 33 5.36 -6.54 -1.95
N ASP A 34 4.88 -5.58 -1.16
CA ASP A 34 4.63 -4.22 -1.63
C ASP A 34 5.92 -3.39 -1.61
N LEU A 35 5.83 -2.12 -1.98
CA LEU A 35 7.02 -1.27 -2.06
C LEU A 35 7.69 -1.07 -0.70
N GLU A 36 6.94 -0.81 0.37
CA GLU A 36 7.49 -0.56 1.70
C GLU A 36 8.21 -1.79 2.25
N GLN A 37 7.58 -2.96 2.11
CA GLN A 37 8.17 -4.23 2.52
C GLN A 37 9.43 -4.55 1.70
N ARG A 38 9.41 -4.27 0.38
CA ARG A 38 10.58 -4.49 -0.49
C ARG A 38 11.73 -3.55 -0.18
N LEU A 39 11.45 -2.29 0.11
CA LEU A 39 12.49 -1.33 0.51
C LEU A 39 13.15 -1.73 1.83
N LEU A 40 12.37 -2.12 2.84
CA LEU A 40 12.93 -2.64 4.11
C LEU A 40 13.79 -3.88 3.88
N TRP A 41 13.31 -4.83 3.07
CA TRP A 41 14.08 -6.02 2.73
C TRP A 41 15.41 -5.66 2.04
N CYS A 42 15.40 -4.71 1.10
CA CYS A 42 16.63 -4.24 0.46
C CYS A 42 17.59 -3.58 1.46
N MET A 43 17.08 -2.76 2.38
CA MET A 43 17.91 -2.14 3.43
C MET A 43 18.60 -3.23 4.29
N GLU A 44 17.87 -4.25 4.70
CA GLU A 44 18.40 -5.32 5.55
C GLU A 44 19.30 -6.29 4.80
N MET A 45 18.80 -6.83 3.69
CA MET A 45 19.46 -7.95 3.00
C MET A 45 20.55 -7.51 2.02
N VAL A 46 20.37 -6.39 1.33
CA VAL A 46 21.32 -5.88 0.34
C VAL A 46 22.27 -4.86 0.96
N GLN A 47 21.73 -3.90 1.71
CA GLN A 47 22.52 -2.81 2.28
C GLN A 47 23.10 -3.13 3.67
N LYS A 48 22.62 -4.19 4.33
CA LYS A 48 23.06 -4.61 5.69
C LYS A 48 22.79 -3.53 6.75
N LEU A 49 21.69 -2.78 6.60
CA LEU A 49 21.29 -1.76 7.56
C LEU A 49 20.37 -2.36 8.64
N ASP A 50 20.46 -1.85 9.86
CA ASP A 50 19.43 -2.09 10.88
C ASP A 50 18.23 -1.19 10.61
N THR A 51 17.07 -1.78 10.36
CA THR A 51 15.85 -1.05 10.00
C THR A 51 14.98 -0.68 11.19
N LYS A 52 15.38 -1.01 12.42
CA LYS A 52 14.58 -0.74 13.64
C LYS A 52 14.16 0.72 13.76
N ASP A 53 15.08 1.65 13.54
CA ASP A 53 14.78 3.08 13.61
C ASP A 53 13.87 3.54 12.47
N VAL A 54 14.03 2.97 11.28
CA VAL A 54 13.15 3.23 10.13
C VAL A 54 11.72 2.76 10.45
N VAL A 55 11.58 1.54 10.95
CA VAL A 55 10.29 0.96 11.35
C VAL A 55 9.66 1.74 12.52
N ALA A 56 10.45 2.14 13.50
CA ALA A 56 9.97 2.96 14.62
C ALA A 56 9.44 4.33 14.17
N ARG A 57 10.03 4.89 13.12
CA ARG A 57 9.67 6.21 12.53
C ARG A 57 8.98 6.09 11.17
N ARG A 58 8.36 4.95 10.89
CA ARG A 58 7.76 4.61 9.60
C ARG A 58 6.73 5.62 9.05
N PHE A 59 6.09 6.36 9.95
CA PHE A 59 5.08 7.37 9.57
C PHE A 59 5.48 8.74 10.12
N SER A 60 5.19 9.77 9.34
CA SER A 60 5.36 11.16 9.75
C SER A 60 4.48 11.48 10.97
N ALA A 61 4.99 12.35 11.83
CA ALA A 61 4.34 12.85 13.02
C ALA A 61 4.46 14.38 13.06
N PRO A 62 3.71 15.09 13.91
CA PRO A 62 3.85 16.54 14.04
C PRO A 62 5.31 16.95 14.25
N GLY A 63 5.82 17.79 13.34
CA GLY A 63 7.21 18.29 13.36
C GLY A 63 8.28 17.28 12.93
N ARG A 64 7.89 16.15 12.35
CA ARG A 64 8.84 15.14 11.86
C ARG A 64 8.28 14.40 10.65
N ASP A 65 8.95 14.51 9.52
CA ASP A 65 8.66 13.72 8.33
C ASP A 65 9.23 12.29 8.45
N SER A 66 8.74 11.38 7.64
CA SER A 66 9.20 10.00 7.55
C SER A 66 9.98 9.81 6.26
N ASP A 67 11.27 9.49 6.39
CA ASP A 67 12.12 9.15 5.24
C ASP A 67 11.53 7.99 4.41
N MET A 68 10.80 7.05 5.06
CA MET A 68 10.16 5.95 4.36
C MET A 68 8.97 6.43 3.51
N GLU A 69 8.10 7.30 4.04
CA GLU A 69 6.98 7.84 3.28
C GLU A 69 7.48 8.69 2.09
N ASP A 70 8.55 9.46 2.29
CA ASP A 70 9.18 10.27 1.24
C ASP A 70 9.82 9.38 0.16
N LEU A 71 10.52 8.32 0.56
CA LEU A 71 11.14 7.37 -0.36
C LEU A 71 10.09 6.61 -1.19
N VAL A 72 9.01 6.18 -0.56
CA VAL A 72 7.88 5.55 -1.26
C VAL A 72 7.24 6.51 -2.26
N ALA A 73 7.03 7.76 -1.88
CA ALA A 73 6.48 8.77 -2.79
C ALA A 73 7.42 9.04 -3.97
N PHE A 74 8.73 9.10 -3.73
CA PHE A 74 9.73 9.27 -4.79
C PHE A 74 9.70 8.11 -5.78
N VAL A 75 9.73 6.87 -5.30
CA VAL A 75 9.71 5.68 -6.18
C VAL A 75 8.37 5.57 -6.93
N ALA A 76 7.25 5.81 -6.24
CA ALA A 76 5.94 5.77 -6.85
C ALA A 76 5.78 6.82 -7.95
N ASN A 77 6.33 8.03 -7.76
CA ASN A 77 6.30 9.09 -8.78
C ASN A 77 6.94 8.67 -10.12
N LYS A 78 7.94 7.77 -10.09
CA LYS A 78 8.56 7.20 -11.30
C LYS A 78 7.61 6.32 -12.12
N SER A 79 6.44 6.01 -11.56
CA SER A 79 5.36 5.28 -12.24
C SER A 79 4.15 6.15 -12.56
N SER A 80 4.21 7.46 -12.30
CA SER A 80 3.08 8.37 -12.59
C SER A 80 2.71 8.35 -14.07
N GLY A 81 1.41 8.33 -14.36
CA GLY A 81 0.86 8.18 -15.72
C GLY A 81 0.76 6.74 -16.22
N ARG A 82 1.34 5.76 -15.52
CA ARG A 82 1.20 4.33 -15.88
C ARG A 82 -0.05 3.71 -15.29
N PRO A 83 -0.63 2.69 -15.95
CA PRO A 83 -1.72 1.92 -15.37
C PRO A 83 -1.20 0.98 -14.26
N ILE A 84 -2.03 0.71 -13.25
CA ILE A 84 -1.80 -0.40 -12.30
C ILE A 84 -1.99 -1.71 -13.05
N GLU A 85 -1.00 -2.59 -12.99
CA GLU A 85 -0.98 -3.88 -13.70
C GLU A 85 -0.49 -5.00 -12.77
N LEU A 86 -1.41 -5.74 -12.16
CA LEU A 86 -1.11 -6.91 -11.32
C LEU A 86 -1.45 -8.20 -12.07
N ALA A 87 -0.45 -8.87 -12.59
CA ALA A 87 -0.65 -10.12 -13.35
C ALA A 87 -1.17 -11.28 -12.50
N LEU A 88 -0.83 -11.32 -11.19
CA LEU A 88 -1.09 -12.45 -10.27
C LEU A 88 -0.67 -13.80 -10.89
N ALA A 89 0.46 -13.81 -11.59
CA ALA A 89 0.92 -14.97 -12.34
C ALA A 89 1.53 -16.05 -11.43
N HIS A 90 2.14 -15.65 -10.31
CA HIS A 90 2.76 -16.57 -9.38
C HIS A 90 1.73 -17.12 -8.36
N PRO A 91 1.77 -18.41 -7.98
CA PRO A 91 0.83 -18.99 -7.01
C PRO A 91 0.75 -18.23 -5.68
N LYS A 92 1.88 -17.72 -5.18
CA LYS A 92 1.91 -16.90 -3.95
C LYS A 92 1.23 -15.54 -4.11
N GLU A 93 1.15 -14.97 -5.29
CA GLU A 93 0.38 -13.75 -5.56
C GLU A 93 -1.12 -14.03 -5.50
N GLN A 94 -1.54 -15.18 -6.04
CA GLN A 94 -2.93 -15.65 -5.97
C GLN A 94 -3.33 -15.97 -4.53
N GLU A 95 -2.44 -16.60 -3.76
CA GLU A 95 -2.63 -16.83 -2.33
C GLU A 95 -2.75 -15.51 -1.56
N ALA A 96 -1.84 -14.56 -1.81
CA ALA A 96 -1.88 -13.23 -1.20
C ALA A 96 -3.19 -12.48 -1.55
N TYR A 97 -3.66 -12.59 -2.79
CA TYR A 97 -4.96 -12.04 -3.18
C TYR A 97 -6.10 -12.66 -2.36
N ALA A 98 -6.16 -13.98 -2.24
CA ALA A 98 -7.21 -14.68 -1.50
C ALA A 98 -7.18 -14.33 0.01
N VAL A 99 -5.99 -14.22 0.59
CA VAL A 99 -5.81 -13.75 1.98
C VAL A 99 -6.29 -12.30 2.12
N GLY A 100 -5.91 -11.42 1.21
CA GLY A 100 -6.33 -10.01 1.21
C GLY A 100 -7.84 -9.86 1.08
N GLU A 101 -8.48 -10.63 0.20
CA GLU A 101 -9.92 -10.69 0.06
C GLU A 101 -10.60 -11.15 1.36
N SER A 102 -10.11 -12.24 1.95
CA SER A 102 -10.60 -12.73 3.23
C SER A 102 -10.50 -11.66 4.33
N MET A 103 -9.36 -10.96 4.41
CA MET A 103 -9.16 -9.86 5.37
C MET A 103 -10.11 -8.68 5.12
N PHE A 104 -10.38 -8.35 3.87
CA PHE A 104 -11.28 -7.25 3.51
C PHE A 104 -12.73 -7.48 3.98
N PHE A 105 -13.21 -8.73 3.87
CA PHE A 105 -14.59 -9.08 4.26
C PHE A 105 -14.73 -9.57 5.69
N ARG A 106 -13.63 -10.01 6.33
CA ARG A 106 -13.68 -10.58 7.67
C ARG A 106 -14.02 -9.53 8.72
N ARG A 107 -15.12 -9.75 9.41
CA ARG A 107 -15.52 -8.92 10.56
C ARG A 107 -14.68 -9.26 11.79
N SER A 108 -14.31 -8.25 12.55
CA SER A 108 -13.43 -8.41 13.71
C SER A 108 -13.63 -7.31 14.75
N ALA A 109 -13.03 -7.51 15.91
CA ALA A 109 -13.06 -6.63 17.08
C ALA A 109 -14.45 -6.40 17.69
N ILE A 110 -14.49 -5.59 18.75
CA ILE A 110 -15.72 -5.32 19.54
C ILE A 110 -16.82 -4.67 18.68
N MET A 111 -16.44 -3.86 17.68
CA MET A 111 -17.37 -3.18 16.78
C MET A 111 -17.93 -4.08 15.69
N ASP A 112 -17.42 -5.30 15.55
CA ASP A 112 -17.76 -6.25 14.50
C ASP A 112 -17.71 -5.64 13.09
N PHE A 113 -16.68 -4.86 12.80
CA PHE A 113 -16.42 -4.23 11.50
C PHE A 113 -15.46 -5.04 10.64
N SER A 114 -15.60 -4.83 9.34
CA SER A 114 -14.64 -5.21 8.30
C SER A 114 -14.39 -4.01 7.38
N CYS A 115 -13.41 -4.10 6.50
CA CYS A 115 -13.23 -3.10 5.44
C CYS A 115 -14.53 -2.99 4.59
N ALA A 116 -15.13 -4.13 4.27
CA ALA A 116 -16.38 -4.23 3.51
C ALA A 116 -17.57 -3.54 4.19
N THR A 117 -17.58 -3.45 5.52
CA THR A 117 -18.67 -2.73 6.24
C THR A 117 -18.81 -1.29 5.75
N CYS A 118 -17.70 -0.66 5.38
CA CYS A 118 -17.66 0.71 4.88
C CYS A 118 -17.43 0.80 3.37
N HIS A 119 -16.71 -0.16 2.78
CA HIS A 119 -16.16 -0.09 1.43
C HIS A 119 -16.70 -1.14 0.43
N ALA A 120 -17.86 -1.76 0.71
CA ALA A 120 -18.47 -2.71 -0.22
C ALA A 120 -19.77 -2.20 -0.85
N GLU A 121 -20.02 -0.90 -0.78
CA GLU A 121 -21.26 -0.31 -1.30
C GLU A 121 -21.07 1.18 -1.54
N ASP A 122 -21.56 1.67 -2.67
CA ASP A 122 -21.54 3.10 -2.98
C ASP A 122 -22.46 3.90 -2.06
N GLY A 123 -22.09 5.16 -1.84
CA GLY A 123 -22.93 6.12 -1.10
C GLY A 123 -22.79 6.07 0.41
N LYS A 124 -22.07 5.11 0.97
CA LYS A 124 -21.74 5.13 2.41
C LYS A 124 -20.88 6.34 2.74
N ARG A 125 -21.06 6.86 3.94
CA ARG A 125 -20.36 8.06 4.40
C ARG A 125 -19.79 7.86 5.78
N ILE A 126 -18.62 8.43 5.98
CA ILE A 126 -18.06 8.68 7.30
C ILE A 126 -17.94 10.20 7.47
N ARG A 127 -18.63 10.77 8.45
CA ARG A 127 -18.77 12.23 8.61
C ARG A 127 -19.32 12.85 7.29
N LEU A 128 -18.57 13.76 6.67
CA LEU A 128 -18.94 14.43 5.42
C LEU A 128 -18.30 13.80 4.17
N GLN A 129 -17.54 12.72 4.33
CA GLN A 129 -16.82 12.08 3.22
C GLN A 129 -17.58 10.85 2.71
N ALA A 130 -17.83 10.81 1.41
CA ALA A 130 -18.27 9.58 0.75
C ALA A 130 -17.13 8.57 0.75
N LEU A 131 -17.47 7.31 0.98
CA LEU A 131 -16.51 6.19 0.98
C LEU A 131 -16.59 5.49 -0.38
N PRO A 132 -15.42 5.15 -0.98
CA PRO A 132 -15.39 4.41 -2.24
C PRO A 132 -15.79 2.95 -2.01
N ASP A 133 -16.49 2.36 -2.97
CA ASP A 133 -16.63 0.90 -3.08
C ASP A 133 -15.31 0.32 -3.59
N LEU A 134 -14.64 -0.45 -2.74
CA LEU A 134 -13.36 -1.11 -3.00
C LEU A 134 -13.50 -2.64 -3.08
N SER A 135 -14.72 -3.16 -2.99
CA SER A 135 -14.97 -4.61 -2.98
C SER A 135 -14.93 -5.25 -4.37
N ARG A 136 -14.92 -4.45 -5.41
CA ARG A 136 -14.99 -4.88 -6.81
C ARG A 136 -14.37 -3.81 -7.73
N PRO A 137 -14.09 -4.13 -9.00
CA PRO A 137 -13.55 -3.17 -9.96
C PRO A 137 -14.55 -2.05 -10.26
N THR A 138 -14.44 -0.95 -9.53
CA THR A 138 -15.26 0.26 -9.71
C THR A 138 -14.38 1.43 -10.15
N LYS A 139 -15.03 2.49 -10.68
CA LYS A 139 -14.34 3.76 -10.93
C LYS A 139 -13.77 4.32 -9.62
N ALA A 140 -14.51 4.23 -8.53
CA ALA A 140 -14.09 4.71 -7.20
C ALA A 140 -12.86 3.93 -6.66
N ALA A 141 -12.79 2.61 -6.90
CA ALA A 141 -11.61 1.81 -6.56
C ALA A 141 -10.38 2.27 -7.35
N LYS A 142 -10.54 2.49 -8.67
CA LYS A 142 -9.47 2.98 -9.54
C LYS A 142 -8.96 4.37 -9.13
N GLU A 143 -9.84 5.33 -8.92
CA GLU A 143 -9.51 6.69 -8.48
C GLU A 143 -8.86 6.68 -7.09
N THR A 144 -9.29 5.77 -6.21
CA THR A 144 -8.71 5.64 -4.88
C THR A 144 -7.29 5.09 -4.95
N MET A 145 -7.11 3.91 -5.51
CA MET A 145 -5.79 3.25 -5.52
C MET A 145 -4.78 3.97 -6.41
N GLY A 146 -5.21 4.49 -7.56
CA GLY A 146 -4.34 5.25 -8.47
C GLY A 146 -3.78 6.56 -7.90
N SER A 147 -4.25 6.99 -6.73
CA SER A 147 -3.85 8.25 -6.08
C SER A 147 -3.06 8.06 -4.78
N TRP A 148 -2.54 6.87 -4.49
CA TRP A 148 -1.65 6.60 -3.35
C TRP A 148 -0.25 6.22 -3.83
N PRO A 149 0.82 6.75 -3.17
CA PRO A 149 0.85 7.64 -1.99
C PRO A 149 0.27 9.03 -2.26
N THR A 150 -0.13 9.72 -1.18
CA THR A 150 -0.79 11.02 -1.28
C THR A 150 -0.34 11.98 -0.17
N TYR A 151 -0.28 13.29 -0.47
CA TYR A 151 -0.18 14.31 0.55
C TYR A 151 -1.55 14.55 1.19
N ARG A 152 -1.66 14.32 2.50
CA ARG A 152 -2.88 14.54 3.28
C ARG A 152 -2.84 15.94 3.90
N VAL A 153 -3.60 16.88 3.34
CA VAL A 153 -3.64 18.29 3.80
C VAL A 153 -4.01 18.37 5.29
N SER A 154 -4.99 17.59 5.73
CA SER A 154 -5.43 17.58 7.14
C SER A 154 -4.39 17.03 8.13
N GLN A 155 -3.33 16.40 7.65
CA GLN A 155 -2.25 15.84 8.44
C GLN A 155 -0.91 16.51 8.17
N ALA A 156 -0.88 17.41 7.17
CA ALA A 156 0.34 18.09 6.69
C ALA A 156 1.50 17.13 6.40
N ALA A 157 1.21 15.96 5.81
CA ALA A 157 2.20 14.92 5.59
C ALA A 157 1.88 14.04 4.38
N LEU A 158 2.91 13.48 3.74
CA LEU A 158 2.78 12.35 2.83
C LEU A 158 2.29 11.12 3.60
N ARG A 159 1.47 10.33 2.93
CA ARG A 159 0.91 9.09 3.48
C ARG A 159 0.94 7.99 2.44
N THR A 160 1.41 6.83 2.86
CA THR A 160 1.41 5.62 2.02
C THR A 160 0.12 4.83 2.17
N MET A 161 -0.06 3.79 1.34
CA MET A 161 -1.20 2.88 1.49
C MET A 161 -1.12 2.10 2.81
N GLN A 162 0.05 1.68 3.25
CA GLN A 162 0.20 1.02 4.55
C GLN A 162 -0.21 1.91 5.71
N HIS A 163 0.17 3.21 5.68
CA HIS A 163 -0.34 4.17 6.66
C HIS A 163 -1.87 4.26 6.61
N ARG A 164 -2.46 4.32 5.41
CA ARG A 164 -3.92 4.42 5.26
C ARG A 164 -4.64 3.21 5.84
N LEU A 165 -4.13 2.02 5.58
CA LEU A 165 -4.69 0.77 6.13
C LEU A 165 -4.56 0.76 7.65
N TRP A 166 -3.36 1.02 8.19
CA TRP A 166 -3.15 1.13 9.63
C TRP A 166 -4.10 2.14 10.30
N ASP A 167 -4.28 3.32 9.70
CA ASP A 167 -5.15 4.36 10.24
C ASP A 167 -6.62 3.93 10.26
N CYS A 168 -7.09 3.19 9.24
CA CYS A 168 -8.43 2.58 9.23
C CYS A 168 -8.59 1.57 10.36
N TYR A 169 -7.65 0.64 10.53
CA TYR A 169 -7.69 -0.34 11.62
C TYR A 169 -7.75 0.35 12.99
N ARG A 170 -6.89 1.35 13.21
CA ARG A 170 -6.85 2.14 14.44
C ARG A 170 -8.17 2.87 14.70
N GLN A 171 -8.73 3.56 13.68
CA GLN A 171 -9.98 4.32 13.82
C GLN A 171 -11.17 3.40 14.11
N MET A 172 -11.21 2.22 13.52
CA MET A 172 -12.25 1.21 13.73
C MET A 172 -12.00 0.33 14.94
N ARG A 173 -10.92 0.59 15.71
CA ARG A 173 -10.51 -0.20 16.88
C ARG A 173 -10.37 -1.69 16.57
N MET A 174 -9.94 -1.98 15.36
CA MET A 174 -9.61 -3.33 14.92
C MET A 174 -8.15 -3.63 15.25
N PRO A 175 -7.77 -4.89 15.55
CA PRO A 175 -6.37 -5.29 15.69
C PRO A 175 -5.63 -4.99 14.39
N ALA A 176 -4.74 -4.00 14.40
CA ALA A 176 -3.98 -3.63 13.22
C ALA A 176 -2.88 -4.67 12.95
N PRO A 177 -2.71 -5.12 11.69
CA PRO A 177 -1.52 -5.87 11.30
C PRO A 177 -0.25 -5.04 11.55
N ASP A 178 0.85 -5.73 11.81
CA ASP A 178 2.14 -5.08 11.94
C ASP A 178 2.56 -4.38 10.65
N TYR A 179 3.31 -3.30 10.78
CA TYR A 179 3.84 -2.56 9.64
C TYR A 179 4.72 -3.45 8.76
N ALA A 180 4.59 -3.30 7.46
CA ALA A 180 5.27 -4.11 6.45
C ALA A 180 5.08 -5.63 6.62
N SER A 181 3.92 -6.03 7.20
CA SER A 181 3.57 -7.45 7.33
C SER A 181 2.99 -8.02 6.05
N ASP A 182 3.06 -9.34 5.91
CA ASP A 182 2.44 -10.05 4.79
C ASP A 182 0.92 -9.83 4.73
N GLY A 183 0.28 -9.59 5.88
CA GLY A 183 -1.14 -9.25 5.95
C GLY A 183 -1.47 -7.91 5.28
N LEU A 184 -0.69 -6.85 5.56
CA LEU A 184 -0.87 -5.55 4.89
C LEU A 184 -0.57 -5.64 3.39
N THR A 185 0.47 -6.38 3.02
CA THR A 185 0.79 -6.65 1.61
C THR A 185 -0.34 -7.40 0.91
N ALA A 186 -0.89 -8.45 1.52
CA ALA A 186 -2.01 -9.22 0.97
C ALA A 186 -3.26 -8.33 0.75
N LEU A 187 -3.59 -7.50 1.74
CA LEU A 187 -4.68 -6.54 1.61
C LEU A 187 -4.43 -5.52 0.49
N THR A 188 -3.19 -5.07 0.32
CA THR A 188 -2.79 -4.18 -0.78
C THR A 188 -2.89 -4.88 -2.14
N VAL A 189 -2.51 -6.18 -2.25
CA VAL A 189 -2.72 -6.98 -3.47
C VAL A 189 -4.20 -7.01 -3.86
N TYR A 190 -5.09 -7.33 -2.90
CA TYR A 190 -6.52 -7.35 -3.15
C TYR A 190 -7.02 -6.00 -3.66
N LEU A 191 -6.74 -4.91 -2.95
CA LEU A 191 -7.20 -3.56 -3.31
C LEU A 191 -6.65 -3.09 -4.66
N ALA A 192 -5.36 -3.31 -4.93
CA ALA A 192 -4.73 -2.95 -6.19
C ALA A 192 -5.33 -3.74 -7.37
N LYS A 193 -5.69 -5.02 -7.15
CA LYS A 193 -6.37 -5.82 -8.18
C LYS A 193 -7.78 -5.32 -8.48
N GLN A 194 -8.53 -4.80 -7.49
CA GLN A 194 -9.82 -4.15 -7.76
C GLN A 194 -9.65 -2.84 -8.57
N ALA A 195 -8.45 -2.27 -8.55
CA ALA A 195 -8.11 -1.05 -9.28
C ALA A 195 -7.31 -1.30 -10.57
N GLU A 196 -7.26 -2.51 -11.08
CA GLU A 196 -6.55 -2.87 -12.31
C GLU A 196 -6.84 -1.87 -13.44
N GLY A 197 -5.79 -1.39 -14.11
CA GLY A 197 -5.89 -0.40 -15.19
C GLY A 197 -6.16 1.04 -14.69
N ALA A 198 -6.10 1.31 -13.38
CA ALA A 198 -6.14 2.68 -12.87
C ALA A 198 -4.86 3.43 -13.23
N THR A 199 -4.97 4.61 -13.80
CA THR A 199 -3.80 5.47 -14.03
C THR A 199 -3.27 5.99 -12.70
N LEU A 200 -1.97 5.82 -12.48
CA LEU A 200 -1.28 6.37 -11.30
C LEU A 200 -1.11 7.88 -11.44
N ASP A 201 -1.64 8.63 -10.50
CA ASP A 201 -1.45 10.07 -10.33
C ASP A 201 -0.82 10.30 -8.94
N VAL A 202 0.48 10.07 -8.85
CA VAL A 202 1.20 9.95 -7.59
C VAL A 202 2.51 10.73 -7.57
N PRO A 203 2.84 11.35 -6.43
CA PRO A 203 1.99 11.53 -5.26
C PRO A 203 0.84 12.50 -5.54
N SER A 204 -0.36 12.17 -5.07
CA SER A 204 -1.53 13.03 -5.21
C SER A 204 -1.71 13.96 -3.99
N ILE A 205 -2.79 14.75 -4.00
CA ILE A 205 -3.19 15.60 -2.85
C ILE A 205 -4.62 15.24 -2.44
N LYS A 206 -4.82 14.96 -1.16
CA LYS A 206 -6.14 14.66 -0.58
C LYS A 206 -6.38 15.44 0.71
N ARG A 207 -7.66 15.72 0.98
CA ARG A 207 -8.09 16.32 2.26
C ARG A 207 -7.99 15.33 3.42
#